data_55994878484ae4a2dbc768de4df0884d
#
_entry.id   55994878484ae4a2dbc768de4df0884d
#
_cell.length_a   1.000
_cell.length_b   1.000
_cell.length_c   1.000
_cell.angle_alpha   90.00
_cell.angle_beta   90.00
_cell.angle_gamma   90.00
#
_symmetry.space_group_name_H-M   'P 1'
#
loop_
_entity.id
_entity.type
_entity.pdbx_description
1 polymer ?
#
loop_
_entity_poly.entity_id
_entity_poly.type
_entity_poly.pdbx_seq_one_letter_code
_entity_poly.pdbx_strand_id
1 'polypeptide(L)'
;DKEAMCDKVATVVRALDNVIDLNFYPVPYAEITNHRYRSIGLGVSGYHHALAKRGIKWESDRHLEFMNEVFETINYAAIKASSAIAKEKGSYEYFEGSDWQTGAYFKKRDYNSEAWQQLQAHVAQQGMRNAYLLAVAPTSSTSILAGTTAGLDPIMQRFFLEEKKGAMLPRVAPELSDKTYWMYKGAYYINQQWSVRASGIRQRHIDQAQSMNLYITNDYTMRQVLNLYLLAWKSGVKTIYYVRSKSLEVEECESCAS
;
A
#
# COMPACT_ATOMS: atom_id res chain seq x y z
N ASP A 1 1.71 -17.54 -4.11
CA ASP A 1 0.61 -18.12 -4.91
C ASP A 1 -0.26 -17.00 -5.45
N LYS A 2 -0.23 -16.76 -6.77
CA LYS A 2 -0.96 -15.67 -7.44
C LYS A 2 -2.46 -15.95 -7.48
N GLU A 3 -2.86 -17.18 -7.67
CA GLU A 3 -4.27 -17.58 -7.74
C GLU A 3 -4.97 -17.34 -6.40
N ALA A 4 -4.41 -17.86 -5.31
CA ALA A 4 -4.92 -17.63 -3.98
C ALA A 4 -4.98 -16.13 -3.61
N MET A 5 -4.05 -15.31 -4.10
CA MET A 5 -4.09 -13.86 -3.90
C MET A 5 -5.25 -13.23 -4.69
N CYS A 6 -5.47 -13.63 -5.94
CA CYS A 6 -6.58 -13.13 -6.74
C CYS A 6 -7.95 -13.44 -6.10
N ASP A 7 -8.15 -14.65 -5.59
CA ASP A 7 -9.38 -15.05 -4.92
C ASP A 7 -9.65 -14.25 -3.65
N LYS A 8 -8.59 -14.03 -2.85
CA LYS A 8 -8.72 -13.19 -1.64
C LYS A 8 -9.03 -11.73 -2.00
N VAL A 9 -8.38 -11.19 -3.02
CA VAL A 9 -8.65 -9.81 -3.50
C VAL A 9 -10.10 -9.70 -3.95
N ALA A 10 -10.61 -10.66 -4.73
CA ALA A 10 -11.99 -10.65 -5.19
C ALA A 10 -13.00 -10.69 -4.03
N THR A 11 -12.73 -11.51 -3.03
CA THR A 11 -13.56 -11.60 -1.80
C THR A 11 -13.56 -10.27 -1.05
N VAL A 12 -12.39 -9.64 -0.87
CA VAL A 12 -12.28 -8.39 -0.11
C VAL A 12 -12.90 -7.23 -0.87
N VAL A 13 -12.75 -7.13 -2.20
CA VAL A 13 -13.41 -6.11 -3.02
C VAL A 13 -14.92 -6.19 -2.87
N ARG A 14 -15.50 -7.41 -2.92
CA ARG A 14 -16.93 -7.61 -2.68
C ARG A 14 -17.36 -7.23 -1.27
N ALA A 15 -16.57 -7.58 -0.25
CA ALA A 15 -16.85 -7.21 1.13
C ALA A 15 -16.84 -5.69 1.32
N LEU A 16 -15.85 -4.99 0.75
CA LEU A 16 -15.74 -3.53 0.82
C LEU A 16 -16.90 -2.84 0.06
N ASP A 17 -17.33 -3.37 -1.10
CA ASP A 17 -18.51 -2.85 -1.81
C ASP A 17 -19.78 -3.02 -0.97
N ASN A 18 -19.97 -4.16 -0.31
CA ASN A 18 -21.12 -4.38 0.55
C ASN A 18 -21.14 -3.46 1.78
N VAL A 19 -19.97 -3.11 2.32
CA VAL A 19 -19.89 -2.14 3.45
C VAL A 19 -20.49 -0.78 3.07
N ILE A 20 -20.36 -0.35 1.82
CA ILE A 20 -20.98 0.91 1.36
C ILE A 20 -22.51 0.88 1.55
N ASP A 21 -23.13 -0.25 1.26
CA ASP A 21 -24.58 -0.41 1.36
C ASP A 21 -25.05 -0.64 2.81
N LEU A 22 -24.21 -1.25 3.66
CA LEU A 22 -24.56 -1.60 5.04
C LEU A 22 -24.17 -0.54 6.06
N ASN A 23 -23.38 0.47 5.67
CA ASN A 23 -22.86 1.46 6.58
C ASN A 23 -23.93 2.51 6.95
N PHE A 24 -23.80 3.04 8.17
CA PHE A 24 -24.59 4.20 8.60
C PHE A 24 -23.88 5.49 8.18
N TYR A 25 -24.61 6.40 7.56
CA TYR A 25 -24.09 7.69 7.12
C TYR A 25 -24.68 8.83 8.00
N PRO A 26 -23.87 9.46 8.87
CA PRO A 26 -24.35 10.49 9.78
C PRO A 26 -24.75 11.78 9.07
N VAL A 27 -24.29 11.98 7.83
CA VAL A 27 -24.64 13.15 7.02
C VAL A 27 -25.05 12.73 5.60
N PRO A 28 -26.14 13.32 5.03
CA PRO A 28 -26.69 12.92 3.73
C PRO A 28 -25.68 13.01 2.57
N TYR A 29 -24.81 14.02 2.59
CA TYR A 29 -23.80 14.20 1.53
C TYR A 29 -22.77 13.06 1.47
N ALA A 30 -22.42 12.47 2.62
CA ALA A 30 -21.56 11.32 2.67
C ALA A 30 -22.24 10.10 2.02
N GLU A 31 -23.50 9.85 2.32
CA GLU A 31 -24.31 8.79 1.72
C GLU A 31 -24.38 8.95 0.19
N ILE A 32 -24.78 10.12 -0.29
CA ILE A 32 -24.89 10.43 -1.71
C ILE A 32 -23.55 10.16 -2.43
N THR A 33 -22.44 10.68 -1.89
CA THR A 33 -21.11 10.52 -2.52
C THR A 33 -20.67 9.07 -2.55
N ASN A 34 -20.84 8.35 -1.42
CA ASN A 34 -20.44 6.95 -1.35
C ASN A 34 -21.26 6.07 -2.30
N HIS A 35 -22.55 6.27 -2.40
CA HIS A 35 -23.39 5.48 -3.31
C HIS A 35 -23.12 5.79 -4.79
N ARG A 36 -22.85 7.05 -5.14
CA ARG A 36 -22.58 7.48 -6.51
C ARG A 36 -21.25 6.97 -7.06
N TYR A 37 -20.17 7.09 -6.28
CA TYR A 37 -18.83 6.70 -6.70
C TYR A 37 -18.46 5.27 -6.30
N ARG A 38 -19.06 4.77 -5.21
CA ARG A 38 -18.74 3.46 -4.64
C ARG A 38 -17.23 3.24 -4.47
N SER A 39 -16.53 4.28 -4.02
CA SER A 39 -15.07 4.24 -3.86
C SER A 39 -14.69 3.33 -2.69
N ILE A 40 -13.77 2.42 -2.92
CA ILE A 40 -13.17 1.57 -1.89
C ILE A 40 -11.67 1.81 -1.80
N GLY A 41 -11.03 1.35 -0.74
CA GLY A 41 -9.59 1.49 -0.53
C GLY A 41 -8.97 0.19 -0.08
N LEU A 42 -8.78 -0.76 -1.01
CA LEU A 42 -8.04 -1.99 -0.73
C LEU A 42 -6.56 -1.65 -0.55
N GLY A 43 -5.98 -2.05 0.57
CA GLY A 43 -4.57 -1.91 0.87
C GLY A 43 -3.96 -3.20 1.38
N VAL A 44 -2.70 -3.11 1.81
CA VAL A 44 -1.94 -4.25 2.33
C VAL A 44 -1.25 -3.90 3.65
N SER A 45 -1.03 -4.90 4.49
CA SER A 45 -0.07 -4.91 5.58
C SER A 45 0.92 -6.05 5.38
N GLY A 46 2.02 -6.06 6.14
CA GLY A 46 3.00 -7.13 6.02
C GLY A 46 4.01 -6.97 4.89
N TYR A 47 4.19 -5.77 4.35
CA TYR A 47 5.10 -5.53 3.22
C TYR A 47 6.55 -5.92 3.54
N HIS A 48 7.12 -5.40 4.64
CA HIS A 48 8.48 -5.75 5.05
C HIS A 48 8.59 -7.21 5.48
N HIS A 49 7.57 -7.77 6.13
CA HIS A 49 7.49 -9.19 6.47
C HIS A 49 7.55 -10.08 5.22
N ALA A 50 6.81 -9.74 4.18
CA ALA A 50 6.84 -10.48 2.91
C ALA A 50 8.23 -10.48 2.25
N LEU A 51 8.93 -9.34 2.27
CA LEU A 51 10.31 -9.24 1.80
C LEU A 51 11.25 -10.12 2.62
N ALA A 52 11.18 -10.02 3.95
CA ALA A 52 12.03 -10.80 4.84
C ALA A 52 11.82 -12.31 4.67
N LYS A 53 10.57 -12.75 4.60
CA LYS A 53 10.20 -14.15 4.36
C LYS A 53 10.71 -14.71 3.03
N ARG A 54 10.85 -13.83 2.03
CA ARG A 54 11.42 -14.16 0.70
C ARG A 54 12.92 -14.01 0.61
N GLY A 55 13.61 -13.60 1.68
CA GLY A 55 15.03 -13.33 1.68
C GLY A 55 15.41 -12.14 0.78
N ILE A 56 14.53 -11.16 0.65
CA ILE A 56 14.71 -9.96 -0.17
C ILE A 56 15.09 -8.79 0.72
N LYS A 57 16.24 -8.19 0.44
CA LYS A 57 16.68 -6.98 1.15
C LYS A 57 15.88 -5.78 0.65
N TRP A 58 15.58 -4.84 1.57
CA TRP A 58 14.88 -3.60 1.23
C TRP A 58 15.60 -2.79 0.15
N GLU A 59 16.91 -2.64 0.27
CA GLU A 59 17.76 -1.91 -0.67
C GLU A 59 18.27 -2.86 -1.77
N SER A 60 17.36 -3.30 -2.66
CA SER A 60 17.71 -4.18 -3.78
C SER A 60 16.73 -4.02 -4.95
N ASP A 61 17.21 -4.24 -6.18
CA ASP A 61 16.36 -4.24 -7.37
C ASP A 61 15.32 -5.36 -7.31
N ARG A 62 15.67 -6.50 -6.70
CA ARG A 62 14.73 -7.60 -6.48
C ARG A 62 13.52 -7.22 -5.63
N HIS A 63 13.69 -6.28 -4.68
CA HIS A 63 12.57 -5.68 -3.94
C HIS A 63 11.63 -4.94 -4.88
N LEU A 64 12.17 -4.11 -5.76
CA LEU A 64 11.39 -3.32 -6.72
C LEU A 64 10.62 -4.22 -7.69
N GLU A 65 11.28 -5.23 -8.24
CA GLU A 65 10.68 -6.22 -9.15
C GLU A 65 9.57 -7.02 -8.45
N PHE A 66 9.87 -7.59 -7.29
CA PHE A 66 8.91 -8.41 -6.55
C PHE A 66 7.64 -7.64 -6.18
N MET A 67 7.79 -6.39 -5.73
CA MET A 67 6.64 -5.58 -5.35
C MET A 67 5.87 -5.02 -6.56
N ASN A 68 6.55 -4.80 -7.69
CA ASN A 68 5.85 -4.51 -8.94
C ASN A 68 4.91 -5.65 -9.31
N GLU A 69 5.39 -6.90 -9.30
CA GLU A 69 4.57 -8.08 -9.59
C GLU A 69 3.39 -8.26 -8.61
N VAL A 70 3.65 -8.06 -7.32
CA VAL A 70 2.61 -8.19 -6.29
C VAL A 70 1.50 -7.16 -6.48
N PHE A 71 1.85 -5.88 -6.63
CA PHE A 71 0.85 -4.83 -6.77
C PHE A 71 0.15 -4.85 -8.13
N GLU A 72 0.83 -5.25 -9.20
CA GLU A 72 0.20 -5.51 -10.49
C GLU A 72 -0.86 -6.61 -10.38
N THR A 73 -0.53 -7.72 -9.71
CA THR A 73 -1.48 -8.83 -9.49
C THR A 73 -2.69 -8.39 -8.68
N ILE A 74 -2.48 -7.62 -7.59
CA ILE A 74 -3.56 -7.10 -6.76
C ILE A 74 -4.47 -6.17 -7.57
N ASN A 75 -3.89 -5.24 -8.34
CA ASN A 75 -4.65 -4.30 -9.15
C ASN A 75 -5.47 -5.01 -10.24
N TYR A 76 -4.84 -5.95 -10.96
CA TYR A 76 -5.53 -6.75 -11.96
C TYR A 76 -6.73 -7.50 -11.37
N ALA A 77 -6.53 -8.18 -10.24
CA ALA A 77 -7.57 -8.92 -9.56
C ALA A 77 -8.70 -8.01 -9.03
N ALA A 78 -8.35 -6.83 -8.50
CA ALA A 78 -9.33 -5.88 -8.00
C ALA A 78 -10.21 -5.30 -9.11
N ILE A 79 -9.63 -4.95 -10.26
CA ILE A 79 -10.37 -4.49 -11.43
C ILE A 79 -11.30 -5.58 -11.96
N LYS A 80 -10.78 -6.80 -12.10
CA LYS A 80 -11.57 -7.96 -12.55
C LYS A 80 -12.75 -8.22 -11.61
N ALA A 81 -12.52 -8.17 -10.30
CA ALA A 81 -13.56 -8.38 -9.29
C ALA A 81 -14.63 -7.28 -9.32
N SER A 82 -14.22 -6.01 -9.39
CA SER A 82 -15.15 -4.88 -9.46
C SER A 82 -16.00 -4.93 -10.74
N SER A 83 -15.40 -5.29 -11.88
CA SER A 83 -16.14 -5.47 -13.14
C SER A 83 -17.13 -6.64 -13.06
N ALA A 84 -16.75 -7.75 -12.44
CA ALA A 84 -17.67 -8.87 -12.21
C ALA A 84 -18.88 -8.46 -11.32
N ILE A 85 -18.64 -7.66 -10.27
CA ILE A 85 -19.71 -7.14 -9.42
C ILE A 85 -20.60 -6.15 -10.20
N ALA A 86 -20.01 -5.35 -11.09
CA ALA A 86 -20.80 -4.45 -11.97
C ALA A 86 -21.77 -5.22 -12.87
N LYS A 87 -21.38 -6.37 -13.38
CA LYS A 87 -22.27 -7.26 -14.13
C LYS A 87 -23.48 -7.73 -13.30
N GLU A 88 -23.27 -7.97 -12.00
CA GLU A 88 -24.33 -8.46 -11.10
C GLU A 88 -25.23 -7.34 -10.57
N LYS A 89 -24.63 -6.19 -10.20
CA LYS A 89 -25.27 -5.13 -9.42
C LYS A 89 -25.34 -3.77 -10.12
N GLY A 90 -24.83 -3.66 -11.35
CA GLY A 90 -24.70 -2.42 -12.08
C GLY A 90 -23.39 -1.65 -11.75
N SER A 91 -23.00 -0.78 -12.66
CA SER A 91 -21.84 0.10 -12.52
C SER A 91 -22.13 1.24 -11.53
N TYR A 92 -21.06 1.90 -11.05
CA TYR A 92 -21.21 3.17 -10.33
C TYR A 92 -21.78 4.25 -11.26
N GLU A 93 -22.44 5.28 -10.70
CA GLU A 93 -23.23 6.27 -11.44
C GLU A 93 -22.46 6.98 -12.57
N TYR A 94 -21.20 7.34 -12.32
CA TYR A 94 -20.35 8.10 -13.27
C TYR A 94 -19.40 7.23 -14.09
N PHE A 95 -19.77 5.99 -14.36
CA PHE A 95 -18.94 5.08 -15.18
C PHE A 95 -18.85 5.56 -16.63
N GLU A 96 -19.94 6.07 -17.19
CA GLU A 96 -19.98 6.54 -18.58
C GLU A 96 -19.06 7.75 -18.75
N GLY A 97 -18.20 7.70 -19.77
CA GLY A 97 -17.17 8.71 -20.05
C GLY A 97 -15.96 8.68 -19.12
N SER A 98 -15.93 7.78 -18.14
CA SER A 98 -14.80 7.64 -17.19
C SER A 98 -13.53 7.10 -17.85
N ASP A 99 -12.39 7.27 -17.17
CA ASP A 99 -11.11 6.66 -17.54
C ASP A 99 -11.19 5.12 -17.66
N TRP A 100 -12.13 4.49 -16.94
CA TRP A 100 -12.39 3.06 -17.03
C TRP A 100 -13.03 2.67 -18.35
N GLN A 101 -14.11 3.34 -18.72
CA GLN A 101 -14.84 3.06 -19.96
C GLN A 101 -14.00 3.40 -21.20
N THR A 102 -13.34 4.56 -21.19
CA THR A 102 -12.52 5.03 -22.31
C THR A 102 -11.20 4.28 -22.46
N GLY A 103 -10.81 3.49 -21.48
CA GLY A 103 -9.51 2.80 -21.42
C GLY A 103 -8.33 3.70 -21.05
N ALA A 104 -8.56 4.98 -20.73
CA ALA A 104 -7.51 5.91 -20.35
C ALA A 104 -6.77 5.47 -19.08
N TYR A 105 -7.45 4.78 -18.15
CA TYR A 105 -6.83 4.18 -16.98
C TYR A 105 -5.69 3.24 -17.33
N PHE A 106 -5.89 2.35 -18.28
CA PHE A 106 -4.93 1.34 -18.72
C PHE A 106 -3.79 1.98 -19.51
N LYS A 107 -4.13 2.90 -20.42
CA LYS A 107 -3.15 3.65 -21.22
C LYS A 107 -2.20 4.48 -20.37
N LYS A 108 -2.69 5.22 -19.38
CA LYS A 108 -1.87 6.01 -18.43
C LYS A 108 -0.86 5.19 -17.64
N ARG A 109 -1.09 3.87 -17.53
CA ARG A 109 -0.26 2.92 -16.76
C ARG A 109 0.57 1.98 -17.61
N ASP A 110 0.55 2.15 -18.94
CA ASP A 110 1.25 1.27 -19.89
C ASP A 110 0.90 -0.22 -19.72
N TYR A 111 -0.37 -0.52 -19.50
CA TYR A 111 -0.87 -1.89 -19.41
C TYR A 111 -1.15 -2.44 -20.79
N ASN A 112 -0.10 -2.96 -21.47
CA ASN A 112 -0.13 -3.30 -22.88
C ASN A 112 -0.13 -4.82 -23.16
N SER A 113 -0.02 -5.69 -22.14
CA SER A 113 -0.05 -7.13 -22.35
C SER A 113 -1.43 -7.60 -22.80
N GLU A 114 -1.50 -8.74 -23.45
CA GLU A 114 -2.75 -9.34 -23.92
C GLU A 114 -3.79 -9.48 -22.81
N ALA A 115 -3.36 -9.94 -21.60
CA ALA A 115 -4.24 -10.06 -20.45
C ALA A 115 -4.84 -8.70 -20.02
N TRP A 116 -4.05 -7.63 -20.05
CA TRP A 116 -4.54 -6.30 -19.74
C TRP A 116 -5.48 -5.75 -20.81
N GLN A 117 -5.21 -6.00 -22.09
CA GLN A 117 -6.10 -5.60 -23.19
C GLN A 117 -7.45 -6.33 -23.12
N GLN A 118 -7.44 -7.62 -22.82
CA GLN A 118 -8.66 -8.41 -22.59
C GLN A 118 -9.46 -7.87 -21.40
N LEU A 119 -8.78 -7.54 -20.29
CA LEU A 119 -9.45 -6.96 -19.12
C LEU A 119 -10.02 -5.56 -19.42
N GLN A 120 -9.31 -4.72 -20.18
CA GLN A 120 -9.80 -3.41 -20.62
C GLN A 120 -11.07 -3.55 -21.45
N ALA A 121 -11.08 -4.46 -22.43
CA ALA A 121 -12.26 -4.71 -23.26
C ALA A 121 -13.45 -5.23 -22.41
N HIS A 122 -13.17 -6.10 -21.46
CA HIS A 122 -14.15 -6.61 -20.52
C HIS A 122 -14.77 -5.50 -19.64
N VAL A 123 -13.93 -4.61 -19.10
CA VAL A 123 -14.36 -3.45 -18.31
C VAL A 123 -15.20 -2.49 -19.15
N ALA A 124 -14.80 -2.20 -20.37
CA ALA A 124 -15.55 -1.31 -21.26
C ALA A 124 -16.96 -1.85 -21.57
N GLN A 125 -17.11 -3.19 -21.66
CA GLN A 125 -18.37 -3.86 -21.96
C GLN A 125 -19.24 -4.08 -20.71
N GLN A 126 -18.66 -4.48 -19.59
CA GLN A 126 -19.41 -4.89 -18.40
C GLN A 126 -19.53 -3.77 -17.35
N GLY A 127 -18.67 -2.76 -17.41
CA GLY A 127 -18.62 -1.69 -16.43
C GLY A 127 -17.68 -1.94 -15.26
N MET A 128 -17.69 -0.99 -14.33
CA MET A 128 -17.00 -1.03 -13.04
C MET A 128 -17.99 -0.72 -11.90
N ARG A 129 -17.97 -1.54 -10.86
CA ARG A 129 -18.81 -1.30 -9.66
C ARG A 129 -18.29 -0.13 -8.82
N ASN A 130 -16.99 0.04 -8.75
CA ASN A 130 -16.31 0.99 -7.88
C ASN A 130 -15.48 1.98 -8.72
N ALA A 131 -15.61 3.27 -8.47
CA ALA A 131 -14.84 4.31 -9.17
C ALA A 131 -13.35 4.27 -8.82
N TYR A 132 -13.02 3.91 -7.57
CA TYR A 132 -11.65 3.75 -7.07
C TYR A 132 -11.54 2.45 -6.29
N LEU A 133 -10.37 1.80 -6.36
CA LEU A 133 -10.17 0.45 -5.83
C LEU A 133 -9.08 0.37 -4.76
N LEU A 134 -7.88 0.92 -5.01
CA LEU A 134 -6.72 0.72 -4.14
C LEU A 134 -6.31 2.00 -3.44
N ALA A 135 -6.19 1.89 -2.10
CA ALA A 135 -5.55 2.88 -1.25
C ALA A 135 -4.83 2.14 -0.12
N VAL A 136 -3.61 2.55 0.23
CA VAL A 136 -2.87 1.83 1.26
C VAL A 136 -2.75 2.68 2.52
N ALA A 137 -3.49 2.24 3.56
CA ALA A 137 -3.50 2.85 4.88
C ALA A 137 -2.29 2.41 5.74
N PRO A 138 -1.97 3.13 6.83
CA PRO A 138 -0.83 2.79 7.71
C PRO A 138 -0.96 1.44 8.42
N THR A 139 -2.15 0.99 8.74
CA THR A 139 -2.50 -0.29 9.40
C THR A 139 -1.77 -0.60 10.72
N SER A 140 -1.38 0.43 11.48
CA SER A 140 -0.55 0.28 12.70
C SER A 140 -1.13 -0.68 13.74
N SER A 141 -2.46 -0.64 13.98
CA SER A 141 -3.12 -1.52 14.95
C SER A 141 -3.54 -2.85 14.33
N THR A 142 -4.05 -2.81 13.11
CA THR A 142 -4.53 -4.02 12.41
C THR A 142 -3.41 -5.00 12.10
N SER A 143 -2.20 -4.50 11.76
CA SER A 143 -1.04 -5.35 11.52
C SER A 143 -0.59 -6.13 12.76
N ILE A 144 -0.79 -5.57 13.96
CA ILE A 144 -0.49 -6.25 15.23
C ILE A 144 -1.41 -7.46 15.41
N LEU A 145 -2.71 -7.27 15.17
CA LEU A 145 -3.68 -8.36 15.23
C LEU A 145 -3.38 -9.45 14.20
N ALA A 146 -2.90 -9.06 13.03
CA ALA A 146 -2.52 -9.98 11.96
C ALA A 146 -1.12 -10.61 12.15
N GLY A 147 -0.38 -10.26 13.20
CA GLY A 147 0.97 -10.78 13.45
C GLY A 147 1.99 -10.41 12.37
N THR A 148 1.88 -9.21 11.77
CA THR A 148 2.72 -8.80 10.63
C THR A 148 3.20 -7.35 10.75
N THR A 149 3.98 -6.86 9.78
CA THR A 149 4.46 -5.47 9.75
C THR A 149 3.37 -4.51 9.29
N ALA A 150 3.43 -3.26 9.75
CA ALA A 150 2.46 -2.24 9.39
C ALA A 150 2.62 -1.75 7.95
N GLY A 151 1.51 -1.68 7.21
CA GLY A 151 1.40 -1.08 5.88
C GLY A 151 2.55 -1.40 4.95
N LEU A 152 3.11 -0.34 4.36
CA LEU A 152 4.20 -0.37 3.39
C LEU A 152 5.56 0.01 3.98
N ASP A 153 5.61 0.38 5.25
CA ASP A 153 6.81 0.90 5.87
C ASP A 153 7.79 -0.21 6.28
N PRO A 154 9.09 0.11 6.31
CA PRO A 154 10.04 -0.75 7.01
C PRO A 154 9.77 -0.74 8.51
N ILE A 155 10.16 -1.81 9.19
CA ILE A 155 10.11 -1.83 10.67
C ILE A 155 11.01 -0.75 11.25
N MET A 156 10.65 -0.24 12.42
CA MET A 156 11.49 0.72 13.14
C MET A 156 12.76 0.05 13.66
N GLN A 157 12.58 -1.06 14.38
CA GLN A 157 13.64 -1.90 14.94
C GLN A 157 13.20 -3.37 14.94
N ARG A 158 14.16 -4.30 15.00
CA ARG A 158 13.87 -5.75 15.07
C ARG A 158 13.20 -6.16 16.37
N PHE A 159 13.56 -5.47 17.45
CA PHE A 159 12.99 -5.60 18.78
C PHE A 159 12.93 -4.22 19.44
N PHE A 160 11.83 -3.89 20.09
CA PHE A 160 11.70 -2.69 20.91
C PHE A 160 10.57 -2.87 21.93
N LEU A 161 10.61 -2.07 22.98
CA LEU A 161 9.54 -1.98 23.96
C LEU A 161 8.63 -0.81 23.60
N GLU A 162 7.35 -1.09 23.41
CA GLU A 162 6.33 -0.08 23.15
C GLU A 162 5.55 0.19 24.43
N GLU A 163 5.58 1.42 24.92
CA GLU A 163 4.71 1.84 26.01
C GLU A 163 3.29 2.09 25.49
N LYS A 164 2.33 1.38 26.05
CA LYS A 164 0.92 1.55 25.71
C LYS A 164 0.04 1.47 26.95
N LYS A 165 -0.61 2.58 27.26
CA LYS A 165 -1.48 2.71 28.46
C LYS A 165 -0.77 2.31 29.76
N GLY A 166 0.50 2.69 29.91
CA GLY A 166 1.30 2.39 31.11
C GLY A 166 1.89 0.97 31.15
N ALA A 167 1.68 0.16 30.13
CA ALA A 167 2.29 -1.16 30.00
C ALA A 167 3.39 -1.17 28.93
N MET A 168 4.55 -1.76 29.26
CA MET A 168 5.64 -1.99 28.31
C MET A 168 5.40 -3.29 27.55
N LEU A 169 5.12 -3.18 26.25
CA LEU A 169 4.83 -4.33 25.38
C LEU A 169 6.03 -4.62 24.47
N PRO A 170 6.60 -5.83 24.52
CA PRO A 170 7.67 -6.21 23.62
C PRO A 170 7.14 -6.34 22.20
N ARG A 171 7.84 -5.71 21.25
CA ARG A 171 7.60 -5.82 19.81
C ARG A 171 8.80 -6.49 19.16
N VAL A 172 8.51 -7.57 18.46
CA VAL A 172 9.51 -8.32 17.71
C VAL A 172 9.10 -8.32 16.24
N ALA A 173 10.07 -8.19 15.33
CA ALA A 173 9.80 -8.33 13.91
C ALA A 173 9.19 -9.73 13.63
N PRO A 174 8.14 -9.82 12.80
CA PRO A 174 7.45 -11.09 12.54
C PRO A 174 8.40 -12.17 12.00
N GLU A 175 8.28 -13.40 12.48
CA GLU A 175 9.13 -14.54 12.09
C GLU A 175 10.64 -14.23 12.17
N LEU A 176 11.07 -13.43 13.16
CA LEU A 176 12.48 -13.09 13.37
C LEU A 176 13.29 -14.37 13.66
N SER A 177 14.31 -14.62 12.87
CA SER A 177 15.18 -15.80 12.95
C SER A 177 16.52 -15.50 12.31
N ASP A 178 17.49 -16.41 12.42
CA ASP A 178 18.80 -16.29 11.75
C ASP A 178 18.68 -16.04 10.24
N LYS A 179 17.62 -16.56 9.61
CA LYS A 179 17.36 -16.42 8.17
C LYS A 179 16.79 -15.06 7.80
N THR A 180 15.97 -14.47 8.68
CA THR A 180 15.24 -13.21 8.41
C THR A 180 15.88 -11.99 9.07
N TYR A 181 16.74 -12.20 10.06
CA TYR A 181 17.39 -11.12 10.82
C TYR A 181 18.02 -10.04 9.92
N TRP A 182 18.80 -10.47 8.93
CA TRP A 182 19.52 -9.56 8.03
C TRP A 182 18.61 -8.89 6.98
N MET A 183 17.39 -9.41 6.79
CA MET A 183 16.41 -8.81 5.90
C MET A 183 15.67 -7.63 6.56
N TYR A 184 15.56 -7.66 7.90
CA TYR A 184 14.93 -6.61 8.69
C TYR A 184 15.88 -5.47 9.03
N LYS A 185 16.12 -4.58 8.08
CA LYS A 185 16.85 -3.34 8.33
C LYS A 185 15.89 -2.27 8.87
N GLY A 186 16.27 -1.61 9.98
CA GLY A 186 15.44 -0.58 10.61
C GLY A 186 15.26 0.65 9.70
N ALA A 187 14.11 1.29 9.83
CA ALA A 187 13.67 2.38 8.94
C ALA A 187 14.67 3.53 8.80
N TYR A 188 15.30 3.95 9.92
CA TYR A 188 16.28 5.05 9.93
C TYR A 188 17.63 4.68 9.34
N TYR A 189 17.93 3.40 9.15
CA TYR A 189 19.18 2.92 8.56
C TYR A 189 19.06 2.62 7.06
N ILE A 190 17.84 2.70 6.52
CA ILE A 190 17.56 2.50 5.09
C ILE A 190 17.83 3.79 4.32
N ASN A 191 18.50 3.67 3.18
CA ASN A 191 18.55 4.77 2.22
C ASN A 191 17.14 5.03 1.67
N GLN A 192 16.57 6.18 2.04
CA GLN A 192 15.18 6.55 1.73
C GLN A 192 14.89 6.65 0.23
N GLN A 193 15.90 6.79 -0.61
CA GLN A 193 15.69 6.74 -2.07
C GLN A 193 15.08 5.40 -2.52
N TRP A 194 15.41 4.28 -1.86
CA TRP A 194 14.82 2.99 -2.16
C TRP A 194 13.33 2.94 -1.79
N SER A 195 12.96 3.50 -0.66
CA SER A 195 11.56 3.63 -0.25
C SER A 195 10.76 4.48 -1.23
N VAL A 196 11.33 5.58 -1.70
CA VAL A 196 10.71 6.45 -2.70
C VAL A 196 10.56 5.75 -4.05
N ARG A 197 11.60 5.09 -4.55
CA ARG A 197 11.54 4.32 -5.82
C ARG A 197 10.49 3.22 -5.75
N ALA A 198 10.49 2.44 -4.66
CA ALA A 198 9.48 1.42 -4.44
C ALA A 198 8.06 1.99 -4.41
N SER A 199 7.88 3.18 -3.82
CA SER A 199 6.59 3.88 -3.80
C SER A 199 6.15 4.34 -5.18
N GLY A 200 7.06 4.81 -6.03
CA GLY A 200 6.76 5.15 -7.43
C GLY A 200 6.29 3.93 -8.23
N ILE A 201 6.98 2.80 -8.07
CA ILE A 201 6.60 1.55 -8.74
C ILE A 201 5.20 1.09 -8.29
N ARG A 202 4.92 1.09 -6.99
CA ARG A 202 3.59 0.73 -6.47
C ARG A 202 2.51 1.71 -6.91
N GLN A 203 2.82 3.01 -6.99
CA GLN A 203 1.86 4.04 -7.38
C GLN A 203 1.30 3.82 -8.79
N ARG A 204 2.06 3.19 -9.68
CA ARG A 204 1.55 2.77 -10.99
C ARG A 204 0.31 1.88 -10.86
N HIS A 205 0.26 1.05 -9.83
CA HIS A 205 -0.81 0.08 -9.60
C HIS A 205 -1.89 0.55 -8.62
N ILE A 206 -1.63 1.63 -7.89
CA ILE A 206 -2.54 2.19 -6.89
C ILE A 206 -3.23 3.42 -7.48
N ASP A 207 -4.54 3.41 -7.58
CA ASP A 207 -5.31 4.51 -8.18
C ASP A 207 -5.52 5.69 -7.22
N GLN A 208 -5.49 5.47 -5.93
CA GLN A 208 -5.53 6.52 -4.90
C GLN A 208 -4.14 6.75 -4.29
N ALA A 209 -4.06 7.12 -3.01
CA ALA A 209 -2.81 7.37 -2.33
C ALA A 209 -2.29 6.15 -1.54
N GLN A 210 -1.02 6.20 -1.17
CA GLN A 210 -0.38 5.26 -0.27
C GLN A 210 0.24 6.02 0.90
N SER A 211 0.10 5.49 2.13
CA SER A 211 0.73 6.03 3.32
C SER A 211 2.21 5.66 3.31
N MET A 212 3.00 6.49 2.67
CA MET A 212 4.45 6.36 2.61
C MET A 212 5.10 7.36 3.55
N ASN A 213 5.92 6.89 4.48
CA ASN A 213 6.71 7.73 5.37
C ASN A 213 8.17 7.82 4.91
N LEU A 214 8.80 8.96 5.19
CA LEU A 214 10.25 9.13 5.11
C LEU A 214 10.83 9.11 6.52
N TYR A 215 11.97 8.46 6.69
CA TYR A 215 12.68 8.32 7.95
C TYR A 215 14.05 8.97 7.80
N ILE A 216 14.24 10.10 8.45
CA ILE A 216 15.47 10.90 8.37
C ILE A 216 16.12 11.03 9.75
N THR A 217 17.42 11.11 9.77
CA THR A 217 18.24 11.38 10.95
C THR A 217 18.73 12.82 10.94
N ASN A 218 19.34 13.31 12.03
CA ASN A 218 19.79 14.69 12.16
C ASN A 218 20.93 15.06 11.19
N ASP A 219 21.60 14.08 10.59
CA ASP A 219 22.65 14.25 9.59
C ASP A 219 22.12 14.57 8.18
N TYR A 220 20.79 14.44 7.97
CA TYR A 220 20.19 14.83 6.70
C TYR A 220 20.22 16.33 6.51
N THR A 221 20.88 16.77 5.44
CA THR A 221 20.85 18.18 5.02
C THR A 221 19.51 18.53 4.37
N MET A 222 19.13 19.81 4.41
CA MET A 222 17.92 20.30 3.71
C MET A 222 17.92 19.91 2.23
N ARG A 223 19.07 19.96 1.58
CA ARG A 223 19.22 19.56 0.17
C ARG A 223 18.90 18.08 -0.05
N GLN A 224 19.31 17.19 0.85
CA GLN A 224 19.01 15.76 0.75
C GLN A 224 17.50 15.50 0.93
N VAL A 225 16.85 16.18 1.87
CA VAL A 225 15.40 16.09 2.06
C VAL A 225 14.66 16.57 0.82
N LEU A 226 15.00 17.74 0.28
CA LEU A 226 14.40 18.26 -0.95
C LEU A 226 14.60 17.31 -2.15
N ASN A 227 15.76 16.67 -2.25
CA ASN A 227 16.02 15.69 -3.30
C ASN A 227 15.12 14.45 -3.17
N LEU A 228 14.75 14.01 -1.95
CA LEU A 228 13.79 12.94 -1.76
C LEU A 228 12.38 13.33 -2.24
N TYR A 229 11.94 14.55 -1.96
CA TYR A 229 10.67 15.07 -2.47
C TYR A 229 10.65 15.17 -4.00
N LEU A 230 11.73 15.69 -4.59
CA LEU A 230 11.89 15.77 -6.05
C LEU A 230 11.89 14.37 -6.69
N LEU A 231 12.55 13.40 -6.05
CA LEU A 231 12.55 12.02 -6.51
C LEU A 231 11.15 11.42 -6.44
N ALA A 232 10.42 11.65 -5.35
CA ALA A 232 9.04 11.19 -5.18
C ALA A 232 8.13 11.74 -6.29
N TRP A 233 8.20 13.05 -6.53
CA TRP A 233 7.46 13.70 -7.60
C TRP A 233 7.79 13.13 -8.98
N LYS A 234 9.09 13.00 -9.31
CA LYS A 234 9.55 12.43 -10.59
C LYS A 234 9.15 10.95 -10.77
N SER A 235 9.02 10.22 -9.66
CA SER A 235 8.57 8.83 -9.65
C SER A 235 7.05 8.67 -9.71
N GLY A 236 6.29 9.77 -9.78
CA GLY A 236 4.83 9.74 -9.87
C GLY A 236 4.13 9.40 -8.54
N VAL A 237 4.81 9.51 -7.40
CA VAL A 237 4.21 9.32 -6.08
C VAL A 237 3.23 10.47 -5.81
N LYS A 238 1.98 10.15 -5.48
CA LYS A 238 0.93 11.17 -5.26
C LYS A 238 1.16 11.99 -4.00
N THR A 239 1.53 11.33 -2.89
CA THR A 239 1.71 11.98 -1.59
C THR A 239 2.82 11.32 -0.78
N ILE A 240 3.52 12.11 0.03
CA ILE A 240 4.32 11.66 1.17
C ILE A 240 3.49 11.94 2.42
N TYR A 241 3.36 10.96 3.32
CA TYR A 241 2.49 11.06 4.49
C TYR A 241 3.20 11.80 5.62
N TYR A 242 4.21 11.19 6.25
CA TYR A 242 5.02 11.84 7.28
C TYR A 242 6.50 11.82 6.91
N VAL A 243 7.21 12.86 7.35
CA VAL A 243 8.66 12.84 7.51
C VAL A 243 8.95 12.67 9.00
N ARG A 244 9.44 11.50 9.38
CA ARG A 244 9.79 11.15 10.74
C ARG A 244 11.27 11.41 10.96
N SER A 245 11.60 12.28 11.90
CA SER A 245 12.99 12.57 12.27
C SER A 245 13.36 11.91 13.60
N LYS A 246 14.60 11.45 13.71
CA LYS A 246 15.16 10.91 14.94
C LYS A 246 16.59 11.43 15.16
N SER A 247 16.91 11.79 16.41
CA SER A 247 18.29 11.97 16.83
C SER A 247 18.91 10.61 17.13
N LEU A 248 20.03 10.29 16.51
CA LEU A 248 20.74 9.04 16.79
C LEU A 248 21.41 9.03 18.17
N GLU A 249 21.67 10.20 18.74
CA GLU A 249 22.35 10.34 20.04
C GLU A 249 21.50 9.86 21.25
N VAL A 250 20.17 9.79 21.09
CA VAL A 250 19.27 9.38 22.18
C VAL A 250 19.21 7.85 22.36
N GLU A 251 19.59 7.06 21.35
CA GLU A 251 19.54 5.60 21.46
C GLU A 251 20.67 4.99 22.30
N GLU A 252 21.83 5.65 22.38
CA GLU A 252 22.96 5.14 23.15
C GLU A 252 22.80 5.34 24.66
N CYS A 253 22.01 6.35 25.09
CA CYS A 253 21.76 6.61 26.52
C CYS A 253 20.69 5.70 27.14
N GLU A 254 19.69 5.24 26.38
CA GLU A 254 18.65 4.36 26.93
C GLU A 254 19.16 2.93 27.15
N SER A 255 20.19 2.49 26.47
CA SER A 255 20.81 1.18 26.66
C SER A 255 21.80 1.12 27.81
N CYS A 256 22.22 2.26 28.36
CA CYS A 256 23.17 2.37 29.49
C CYS A 256 22.49 2.62 30.84
N ALA A 257 21.17 2.76 30.87
CA ALA A 257 20.40 3.06 32.10
C ALA A 257 19.62 1.86 32.62
N SER A 258 20.09 0.64 32.37
CA SER A 258 19.57 -0.60 32.97
C SER A 258 20.62 -1.36 33.74
#